data_b4cf9e318f74593f4d719d5fb5916f30
#
_entry.id   b4cf9e318f74593f4d719d5fb5916f30
#
_cell.length_a   1.000
_cell.length_b   1.000
_cell.length_c   1.000
_cell.angle_alpha   90.00
_cell.angle_beta   90.00
_cell.angle_gamma   90.00
#
_symmetry.space_group_name_H-M   'P 1'
#
loop_
_entity.id
_entity.type
_entity.pdbx_description
1 polymer ?
#
loop_
_entity_poly.entity_id
_entity_poly.type
_entity_poly.pdbx_seq_one_letter_code
_entity_poly.pdbx_strand_id
1 'polypeptide(L)'
;MSAYKLINYLKKEPMLLLSVIAAAAGLIMTPPTAELLRGIDWRTLGILLMMLCVLEGFKQENVLQPLVALAGKLKSMTSLSLFLVFCVFFSSMFVTNDVSLLIFVPLTILLFRQAGREKFILPVITLENIAAVRGSLLTPFGSPQNLFLYGQAKVSAPHFMLHMLPLSCLLYTSDAADE
;
A
#
# COMPACT_ATOMS: atom_id res chain seq x y z
N MET A 1 -18.56 22.65 -11.41
CA MET A 1 -18.75 21.18 -11.58
C MET A 1 -20.19 20.89 -11.21
N SER A 2 -21.02 20.34 -12.11
CA SER A 2 -22.48 20.19 -11.86
C SER A 2 -22.71 19.17 -10.73
N ALA A 3 -23.60 19.48 -9.79
CA ALA A 3 -24.00 18.62 -8.68
C ALA A 3 -24.37 17.19 -9.12
N TYR A 4 -24.93 17.06 -10.32
CA TYR A 4 -25.25 15.78 -10.95
C TYR A 4 -24.00 14.90 -11.23
N LYS A 5 -22.87 15.48 -11.64
CA LYS A 5 -21.61 14.73 -11.83
C LYS A 5 -21.04 14.24 -10.49
N LEU A 6 -21.15 15.04 -9.44
CA LEU A 6 -20.69 14.67 -8.10
C LEU A 6 -21.52 13.52 -7.52
N ILE A 7 -22.85 13.58 -7.66
CA ILE A 7 -23.74 12.50 -7.20
C ILE A 7 -23.51 11.18 -7.95
N ASN A 8 -23.26 11.25 -9.26
CA ASN A 8 -22.91 10.05 -10.04
C ASN A 8 -21.54 9.46 -9.67
N TYR A 9 -20.58 10.30 -9.29
CA TYR A 9 -19.28 9.86 -8.81
C TYR A 9 -19.38 9.20 -7.44
N LEU A 10 -20.13 9.80 -6.51
CA LEU A 10 -20.41 9.25 -5.19
C LEU A 10 -21.14 7.88 -5.24
N LYS A 11 -22.03 7.68 -6.21
CA LYS A 11 -22.71 6.37 -6.40
C LYS A 11 -21.80 5.27 -6.92
N LYS A 12 -20.72 5.62 -7.62
CA LYS A 12 -19.73 4.65 -8.11
C LYS A 12 -18.76 4.19 -7.04
N GLU A 13 -18.56 5.00 -5.99
CA GLU A 13 -17.63 4.75 -4.91
C GLU A 13 -18.37 4.59 -3.58
N PRO A 14 -18.88 3.38 -3.25
CA PRO A 14 -19.71 3.16 -2.07
C PRO A 14 -19.02 3.50 -0.75
N MET A 15 -17.69 3.33 -0.68
CA MET A 15 -16.89 3.69 0.50
C MET A 15 -16.85 5.20 0.72
N LEU A 16 -16.74 5.97 -0.35
CA LEU A 16 -16.76 7.43 -0.28
C LEU A 16 -18.14 7.95 0.11
N LEU A 17 -19.21 7.33 -0.39
CA LEU A 17 -20.59 7.68 0.01
C LEU A 17 -20.81 7.43 1.51
N LEU A 18 -20.38 6.26 2.00
CA LEU A 18 -20.50 5.90 3.41
C LEU A 18 -19.70 6.85 4.30
N SER A 19 -18.49 7.22 3.93
CA SER A 19 -17.64 8.16 4.68
C SER A 19 -18.24 9.57 4.73
N VAL A 20 -18.85 10.04 3.64
CA VAL A 20 -19.54 11.34 3.61
C VAL A 20 -20.77 11.33 4.51
N ILE A 21 -21.56 10.25 4.50
CA ILE A 21 -22.72 10.11 5.38
C ILE A 21 -22.28 10.08 6.85
N ALA A 22 -21.25 9.30 7.17
CA ALA A 22 -20.71 9.23 8.53
C ALA A 22 -20.16 10.58 9.00
N ALA A 23 -19.45 11.31 8.13
CA ALA A 23 -18.95 12.65 8.42
C ALA A 23 -20.10 13.65 8.66
N ALA A 24 -21.15 13.60 7.83
CA ALA A 24 -22.33 14.46 8.02
C ALA A 24 -23.05 14.16 9.35
N ALA A 25 -23.22 12.88 9.68
CA ALA A 25 -23.80 12.47 10.97
C ALA A 25 -22.95 12.94 12.16
N GLY A 26 -21.62 12.81 12.05
CA GLY A 26 -20.66 13.29 13.04
C GLY A 26 -20.74 14.82 13.26
N LEU A 27 -20.88 15.59 12.19
CA LEU A 27 -21.03 17.05 12.26
C LEU A 27 -22.36 17.49 12.91
N ILE A 28 -23.40 16.68 12.79
CA ILE A 28 -24.69 16.95 13.45
C ILE A 28 -24.60 16.66 14.96
N MET A 29 -23.88 15.59 15.33
CA MET A 29 -23.74 15.19 16.74
C MET A 29 -22.72 16.06 17.50
N THR A 30 -21.65 16.46 16.82
CA THR A 30 -20.57 17.31 17.36
C THR A 30 -20.36 18.48 16.41
N PRO A 31 -20.89 19.68 16.72
CA PRO A 31 -20.70 20.85 15.87
C PRO A 31 -19.20 21.19 15.75
N PRO A 32 -18.73 21.65 14.58
CA PRO A 32 -17.32 21.93 14.33
C PRO A 32 -16.84 23.05 15.27
N THR A 33 -16.06 22.67 16.26
CA THR A 33 -15.40 23.59 17.17
C THR A 33 -13.97 23.89 16.67
N ALA A 34 -13.40 25.02 17.10
CA ALA A 34 -12.01 25.33 16.81
C ALA A 34 -11.05 24.26 17.37
N GLU A 35 -11.43 23.55 18.42
CA GLU A 35 -10.68 22.43 19.00
C GLU A 35 -10.64 21.21 18.06
N LEU A 36 -11.74 20.90 17.39
CA LEU A 36 -11.79 19.82 16.40
C LEU A 36 -10.83 20.09 15.24
N LEU A 37 -10.78 21.32 14.74
CA LEU A 37 -9.85 21.73 13.68
C LEU A 37 -8.39 21.69 14.13
N ARG A 38 -8.11 22.00 15.39
CA ARG A 38 -6.77 21.88 15.98
C ARG A 38 -6.35 20.43 16.22
N GLY A 39 -7.30 19.52 16.43
CA GLY A 39 -7.05 18.09 16.57
C GLY A 39 -6.64 17.40 15.26
N ILE A 40 -6.85 18.05 14.11
CA ILE A 40 -6.43 17.50 12.80
C ILE A 40 -4.92 17.70 12.65
N ASP A 41 -4.21 16.59 12.40
CA ASP A 41 -2.79 16.63 12.11
C ASP A 41 -2.56 17.04 10.63
N TRP A 42 -2.61 18.35 10.39
CA TRP A 42 -2.38 18.95 9.07
C TRP A 42 -1.00 18.63 8.50
N ARG A 43 -0.01 18.39 9.34
CA ARG A 43 1.34 18.04 8.92
C ARG A 43 1.35 16.65 8.28
N THR A 44 0.76 15.66 8.94
CA THR A 44 0.65 14.30 8.41
C THR A 44 -0.17 14.27 7.12
N LEU A 45 -1.30 14.98 7.07
CA LEU A 45 -2.11 15.09 5.84
C LEU A 45 -1.32 15.73 4.68
N GLY A 46 -0.54 16.78 4.94
CA GLY A 46 0.31 17.41 3.93
C GLY A 46 1.39 16.46 3.39
N ILE A 47 2.06 15.72 4.27
CA ILE A 47 3.07 14.73 3.88
C ILE A 47 2.42 13.59 3.06
N LEU A 48 1.26 13.09 3.46
CA LEU A 48 0.52 12.09 2.70
C LEU A 48 0.15 12.57 1.30
N LEU A 49 -0.34 13.81 1.17
CA LEU A 49 -0.67 14.37 -0.13
C LEU A 49 0.57 14.47 -1.03
N MET A 50 1.69 14.99 -0.50
CA MET A 50 2.95 15.05 -1.27
C MET A 50 3.43 13.65 -1.68
N MET A 51 3.35 12.67 -0.77
CA MET A 51 3.72 11.29 -1.07
C MET A 51 2.86 10.71 -2.20
N LEU A 52 1.53 10.91 -2.17
CA LEU A 52 0.63 10.46 -3.23
C LEU A 52 0.97 11.11 -4.58
N CYS A 53 1.31 12.40 -4.61
CA CYS A 53 1.73 13.09 -5.83
C CYS A 53 3.03 12.49 -6.40
N VAL A 54 4.02 12.22 -5.55
CA VAL A 54 5.29 11.59 -5.98
C VAL A 54 5.05 10.17 -6.51
N LEU A 55 4.19 9.40 -5.84
CA LEU A 55 3.83 8.04 -6.26
C LEU A 55 3.14 8.02 -7.63
N GLU A 56 2.21 8.95 -7.85
CA GLU A 56 1.56 9.07 -9.16
C GLU A 56 2.57 9.46 -10.25
N GLY A 57 3.55 10.31 -9.95
CA GLY A 57 4.68 10.60 -10.84
C GLY A 57 5.49 9.35 -11.18
N PHE A 58 5.86 8.52 -10.20
CA PHE A 58 6.58 7.26 -10.44
C PHE A 58 5.81 6.28 -11.32
N LYS A 59 4.50 6.22 -11.15
CA LYS A 59 3.61 5.39 -11.96
C LYS A 59 3.55 5.89 -13.42
N GLN A 60 3.44 7.20 -13.63
CA GLN A 60 3.40 7.79 -14.98
C GLN A 60 4.73 7.61 -15.72
N GLU A 61 5.86 7.74 -15.03
CA GLU A 61 7.21 7.57 -15.59
C GLU A 61 7.64 6.10 -15.73
N ASN A 62 6.78 5.14 -15.38
CA ASN A 62 7.07 3.71 -15.47
C ASN A 62 8.40 3.30 -14.80
N VAL A 63 8.75 3.87 -13.67
CA VAL A 63 10.03 3.66 -12.96
C VAL A 63 10.31 2.18 -12.66
N LEU A 64 9.27 1.34 -12.58
CA LEU A 64 9.41 -0.10 -12.31
C LEU A 64 9.53 -0.97 -13.57
N GLN A 65 9.50 -0.39 -14.78
CA GLN A 65 9.69 -1.12 -16.04
C GLN A 65 10.98 -1.98 -16.10
N PRO A 66 12.13 -1.53 -15.61
CA PRO A 66 13.34 -2.36 -15.58
C PRO A 66 13.18 -3.65 -14.78
N LEU A 67 12.41 -3.62 -13.68
CA LEU A 67 12.10 -4.80 -12.87
C LEU A 67 11.21 -5.79 -13.63
N VAL A 68 10.22 -5.26 -14.36
CA VAL A 68 9.36 -6.06 -15.26
C VAL A 68 10.19 -6.78 -16.32
N ALA A 69 11.10 -6.07 -16.96
CA ALA A 69 11.98 -6.64 -17.99
C ALA A 69 12.94 -7.71 -17.42
N LEU A 70 13.39 -7.53 -16.19
CA LEU A 70 14.23 -8.52 -15.49
C LEU A 70 13.45 -9.78 -15.12
N ALA A 71 12.21 -9.62 -14.63
CA ALA A 71 11.33 -10.74 -14.31
C ALA A 71 11.08 -11.66 -15.52
N GLY A 72 10.90 -11.09 -16.70
CA GLY A 72 10.69 -11.85 -17.95
C GLY A 72 11.87 -12.71 -18.38
N LYS A 73 13.08 -12.49 -17.85
CA LYS A 73 14.29 -13.29 -18.14
C LYS A 73 14.41 -14.55 -17.27
N LEU A 74 13.65 -14.66 -16.19
CA LEU A 74 13.73 -15.79 -15.26
C LEU A 74 12.96 -17.00 -15.81
N LYS A 75 13.67 -18.09 -16.08
CA LYS A 75 13.11 -19.33 -16.66
C LYS A 75 12.51 -20.27 -15.59
N SER A 76 13.00 -20.22 -14.35
CA SER A 76 12.51 -21.05 -13.25
C SER A 76 11.31 -20.40 -12.56
N MET A 77 10.21 -21.16 -12.38
CA MET A 77 9.00 -20.67 -11.72
C MET A 77 9.25 -20.27 -10.26
N THR A 78 10.01 -21.07 -9.54
CA THR A 78 10.38 -20.75 -8.13
C THR A 78 11.20 -19.47 -8.05
N SER A 79 12.20 -19.31 -8.94
CA SER A 79 12.99 -18.08 -8.97
C SER A 79 12.15 -16.88 -9.37
N LEU A 80 11.21 -17.04 -10.30
CA LEU A 80 10.29 -15.97 -10.70
C LEU A 80 9.37 -15.57 -9.54
N SER A 81 8.76 -16.53 -8.84
CA SER A 81 7.92 -16.27 -7.69
C SER A 81 8.68 -15.56 -6.57
N LEU A 82 9.85 -16.08 -6.19
CA LEU A 82 10.70 -15.44 -5.18
C LEU A 82 11.11 -14.02 -5.59
N PHE A 83 11.52 -13.84 -6.84
CA PHE A 83 11.90 -12.53 -7.35
C PHE A 83 10.76 -11.53 -7.25
N LEU A 84 9.54 -11.90 -7.68
CA LEU A 84 8.36 -11.04 -7.62
C LEU A 84 8.00 -10.70 -6.18
N VAL A 85 7.97 -11.68 -5.27
CA VAL A 85 7.71 -11.47 -3.84
C VAL A 85 8.74 -10.53 -3.22
N PHE A 86 10.04 -10.71 -3.51
CA PHE A 86 11.08 -9.79 -3.03
C PHE A 86 10.94 -8.39 -3.61
N CYS A 87 10.64 -8.28 -4.91
CA CYS A 87 10.40 -6.98 -5.54
C CYS A 87 9.22 -6.24 -4.89
N VAL A 88 8.11 -6.93 -4.63
CA VAL A 88 6.96 -6.37 -3.92
C VAL A 88 7.35 -5.93 -2.52
N PHE A 89 8.06 -6.77 -1.76
CA PHE A 89 8.50 -6.46 -0.41
C PHE A 89 9.34 -5.17 -0.35
N PHE A 90 10.40 -5.09 -1.17
CA PHE A 90 11.26 -3.91 -1.18
C PHE A 90 10.57 -2.68 -1.78
N SER A 91 9.77 -2.86 -2.82
CA SER A 91 9.00 -1.77 -3.41
C SER A 91 8.03 -1.17 -2.41
N SER A 92 7.32 -1.99 -1.64
CA SER A 92 6.33 -1.53 -0.65
C SER A 92 6.93 -0.74 0.51
N MET A 93 8.24 -0.88 0.77
CA MET A 93 8.95 -0.04 1.73
C MET A 93 8.98 1.45 1.32
N PHE A 94 8.91 1.74 0.02
CA PHE A 94 9.07 3.10 -0.51
C PHE A 94 7.79 3.64 -1.14
N VAL A 95 6.99 2.76 -1.76
CA VAL A 95 5.87 3.17 -2.63
C VAL A 95 4.49 2.89 -2.02
N THR A 96 4.38 2.36 -0.85
CA THR A 96 3.20 1.78 -0.20
C THR A 96 2.81 0.38 -0.72
N ASN A 97 2.15 -0.39 0.13
CA ASN A 97 1.67 -1.73 -0.21
C ASN A 97 0.71 -1.72 -1.41
N ASP A 98 -0.26 -0.81 -1.41
CA ASP A 98 -1.32 -0.77 -2.43
C ASP A 98 -0.78 -0.47 -3.81
N VAL A 99 0.16 0.50 -3.92
CA VAL A 99 0.78 0.86 -5.20
C VAL A 99 1.69 -0.27 -5.70
N SER A 100 2.44 -0.92 -4.81
CA SER A 100 3.25 -2.08 -5.17
C SER A 100 2.39 -3.20 -5.74
N LEU A 101 1.30 -3.57 -5.06
CA LEU A 101 0.38 -4.60 -5.54
C LEU A 101 -0.29 -4.23 -6.85
N LEU A 102 -0.69 -2.97 -7.03
CA LEU A 102 -1.30 -2.50 -8.28
C LEU A 102 -0.40 -2.72 -9.50
N ILE A 103 0.92 -2.73 -9.31
CA ILE A 103 1.89 -2.94 -10.38
C ILE A 103 2.25 -4.41 -10.53
N PHE A 104 2.59 -5.09 -9.42
CA PHE A 104 3.14 -6.45 -9.49
C PHE A 104 2.08 -7.53 -9.69
N VAL A 105 0.86 -7.40 -9.15
CA VAL A 105 -0.19 -8.40 -9.34
C VAL A 105 -0.59 -8.59 -10.81
N PRO A 106 -0.87 -7.54 -11.61
CA PRO A 106 -1.10 -7.72 -13.04
C PRO A 106 0.10 -8.33 -13.78
N LEU A 107 1.32 -7.97 -13.36
CA LEU A 107 2.54 -8.54 -13.92
C LEU A 107 2.65 -10.03 -13.65
N THR A 108 2.41 -10.46 -12.41
CA THR A 108 2.38 -11.86 -12.01
C THR A 108 1.36 -12.64 -12.83
N ILE A 109 0.15 -12.13 -12.97
CA ILE A 109 -0.88 -12.76 -13.79
C ILE A 109 -0.41 -12.92 -15.24
N LEU A 110 0.17 -11.87 -15.82
CA LEU A 110 0.66 -11.89 -17.20
C LEU A 110 1.76 -12.94 -17.40
N LEU A 111 2.79 -12.91 -16.54
CA LEU A 111 3.96 -13.80 -16.65
C LEU A 111 3.59 -15.28 -16.46
N PHE A 112 2.75 -15.59 -15.47
CA PHE A 112 2.33 -16.98 -15.20
C PHE A 112 1.37 -17.51 -16.25
N ARG A 113 0.50 -16.68 -16.84
CA ARG A 113 -0.34 -17.05 -18.00
C ARG A 113 0.50 -17.33 -19.24
N GLN A 114 1.47 -16.47 -19.56
CA GLN A 114 2.38 -16.69 -20.68
C GLN A 114 3.21 -17.96 -20.51
N ALA A 115 3.54 -18.32 -19.28
CA ALA A 115 4.24 -19.57 -18.97
C ALA A 115 3.35 -20.81 -18.92
N GLY A 116 2.03 -20.70 -19.10
CA GLY A 116 1.07 -21.82 -19.00
C GLY A 116 0.97 -22.41 -17.58
N ARG A 117 1.24 -21.61 -16.54
CA ARG A 117 1.30 -22.03 -15.13
C ARG A 117 0.28 -21.32 -14.25
N GLU A 118 -0.96 -21.20 -14.73
CA GLU A 118 -2.02 -20.44 -14.07
C GLU A 118 -2.33 -20.90 -12.64
N LYS A 119 -2.14 -22.18 -12.33
CA LYS A 119 -2.36 -22.73 -10.97
C LYS A 119 -1.51 -22.09 -9.88
N PHE A 120 -0.39 -21.47 -10.23
CA PHE A 120 0.50 -20.80 -9.27
C PHE A 120 0.18 -19.31 -9.07
N ILE A 121 -0.73 -18.74 -9.86
CA ILE A 121 -1.06 -17.31 -9.80
C ILE A 121 -1.60 -16.95 -8.41
N LEU A 122 -2.60 -17.69 -7.93
CA LEU A 122 -3.24 -17.39 -6.65
C LEU A 122 -2.25 -17.49 -5.47
N PRO A 123 -1.50 -18.60 -5.30
CA PRO A 123 -0.50 -18.69 -4.23
C PRO A 123 0.56 -17.57 -4.28
N VAL A 124 1.04 -17.22 -5.48
CA VAL A 124 2.06 -16.16 -5.60
C VAL A 124 1.49 -14.79 -5.26
N ILE A 125 0.27 -14.46 -5.71
CA ILE A 125 -0.39 -13.20 -5.35
C ILE A 125 -0.63 -13.12 -3.83
N THR A 126 -1.00 -14.23 -3.19
CA THR A 126 -1.15 -14.27 -1.73
C THR A 126 0.19 -13.94 -1.04
N LEU A 127 1.29 -14.54 -1.48
CA LEU A 127 2.63 -14.24 -0.96
C LEU A 127 3.05 -12.80 -1.24
N GLU A 128 2.73 -12.26 -2.42
CA GLU A 128 2.97 -10.84 -2.76
C GLU A 128 2.20 -9.90 -1.83
N ASN A 129 0.94 -10.22 -1.53
CA ASN A 129 0.13 -9.42 -0.61
C ASN A 129 0.72 -9.42 0.80
N ILE A 130 1.11 -10.57 1.31
CA ILE A 130 1.79 -10.70 2.61
C ILE A 130 3.10 -9.89 2.58
N ALA A 131 3.92 -10.05 1.55
CA ALA A 131 5.18 -9.34 1.39
C ALA A 131 5.00 -7.82 1.32
N ALA A 132 3.98 -7.33 0.60
CA ALA A 132 3.66 -5.91 0.50
C ALA A 132 3.33 -5.31 1.86
N VAL A 133 2.44 -5.95 2.62
CA VAL A 133 2.06 -5.50 3.96
C VAL A 133 3.27 -5.50 4.90
N ARG A 134 4.08 -6.56 4.88
CA ARG A 134 5.26 -6.67 5.75
C ARG A 134 6.37 -5.68 5.39
N GLY A 135 6.62 -5.48 4.09
CA GLY A 135 7.58 -4.47 3.63
C GLY A 135 7.17 -3.05 4.04
N SER A 136 5.90 -2.71 3.85
CA SER A 136 5.37 -1.40 4.22
C SER A 136 5.41 -1.11 5.72
N LEU A 137 5.37 -2.15 6.58
CA LEU A 137 5.48 -2.00 8.04
C LEU A 137 6.88 -1.58 8.49
N LEU A 138 7.93 -1.92 7.74
CA LEU A 138 9.31 -1.66 8.17
C LEU A 138 9.69 -0.18 8.12
N THR A 139 9.12 0.59 7.21
CA THR A 139 9.48 1.99 7.03
C THR A 139 8.43 2.95 7.59
N PRO A 140 8.82 4.13 8.09
CA PRO A 140 7.88 5.12 8.59
C PRO A 140 6.90 5.62 7.51
N PHE A 141 7.28 5.56 6.25
CA PHE A 141 6.53 6.09 5.10
C PHE A 141 5.91 5.00 4.22
N GLY A 142 6.08 3.72 4.56
CA GLY A 142 5.50 2.60 3.80
C GLY A 142 3.98 2.50 3.91
N SER A 143 3.39 3.12 4.92
CA SER A 143 1.93 3.23 5.06
C SER A 143 1.52 4.50 5.82
N PRO A 144 0.30 5.04 5.58
CA PRO A 144 -0.21 6.19 6.33
C PRO A 144 -0.23 5.96 7.85
N GLN A 145 -0.53 4.73 8.27
CA GLN A 145 -0.59 4.35 9.68
C GLN A 145 0.80 4.43 10.32
N ASN A 146 1.83 3.95 9.64
CA ASN A 146 3.21 4.03 10.12
C ASN A 146 3.71 5.47 10.19
N LEU A 147 3.33 6.29 9.21
CA LEU A 147 3.69 7.71 9.21
C LEU A 147 3.11 8.42 10.44
N PHE A 148 1.85 8.13 10.78
CA PHE A 148 1.21 8.66 11.97
C PHE A 148 1.92 8.19 13.25
N LEU A 149 2.15 6.88 13.40
CA LEU A 149 2.86 6.30 14.54
C LEU A 149 4.26 6.89 14.70
N TYR A 150 5.00 7.03 13.60
CA TYR A 150 6.32 7.63 13.58
C TYR A 150 6.29 9.10 14.05
N GLY A 151 5.30 9.87 13.60
CA GLY A 151 5.08 11.26 14.02
C GLY A 151 4.85 11.39 15.52
N GLN A 152 4.13 10.43 16.13
CA GLN A 152 3.85 10.42 17.57
C GLN A 152 5.04 9.90 18.41
N ALA A 153 5.78 8.94 17.89
CA ALA A 153 6.85 8.25 18.62
C ALA A 153 8.09 9.14 18.87
N LYS A 154 8.28 10.23 18.11
CA LYS A 154 9.42 11.16 18.23
C LYS A 154 10.80 10.49 18.24
N VAL A 155 10.94 9.37 17.52
CA VAL A 155 12.18 8.59 17.39
C VAL A 155 12.82 8.82 16.01
N SER A 156 14.10 8.45 15.85
CA SER A 156 14.74 8.50 14.54
C SER A 156 14.24 7.35 13.63
N ALA A 157 14.28 7.56 12.31
CA ALA A 157 13.80 6.56 11.34
C ALA A 157 14.52 5.19 11.48
N PRO A 158 15.86 5.09 11.65
CA PRO A 158 16.52 3.81 11.89
C PRO A 158 16.05 3.12 13.19
N HIS A 159 15.79 3.88 14.23
CA HIS A 159 15.30 3.35 15.50
C HIS A 159 13.87 2.79 15.35
N PHE A 160 13.00 3.49 14.64
CA PHE A 160 11.66 3.01 14.29
C PHE A 160 11.74 1.69 13.51
N MET A 161 12.56 1.64 12.47
CA MET A 161 12.74 0.44 11.64
C MET A 161 13.24 -0.76 12.46
N LEU A 162 14.18 -0.54 13.38
CA LEU A 162 14.71 -1.59 14.24
C LEU A 162 13.63 -2.18 15.16
N HIS A 163 12.72 -1.36 15.67
CA HIS A 163 11.60 -1.83 16.49
C HIS A 163 10.51 -2.55 15.68
N MET A 164 10.30 -2.14 14.43
CA MET A 164 9.32 -2.77 13.53
C MET A 164 9.84 -4.10 12.92
N LEU A 165 11.16 -4.30 12.87
CA LEU A 165 11.78 -5.49 12.26
C LEU A 165 11.32 -6.80 12.92
N PRO A 166 11.38 -6.99 14.25
CA PRO A 166 10.89 -8.23 14.87
C PRO A 166 9.39 -8.44 14.67
N LEU A 167 8.59 -7.37 14.66
CA LEU A 167 7.15 -7.45 14.39
C LEU A 167 6.89 -7.94 12.95
N SER A 168 7.61 -7.41 11.98
CA SER A 168 7.52 -7.84 10.58
C SER A 168 7.94 -9.31 10.40
N CYS A 169 8.98 -9.77 11.11
CA CYS A 169 9.45 -11.15 11.03
C CYS A 169 8.54 -12.15 11.77
N LEU A 170 8.08 -11.82 12.98
CA LEU A 170 7.22 -12.71 13.79
C LEU A 170 5.88 -12.98 13.11
N LEU A 171 5.27 -11.98 12.53
CA LEU A 171 4.01 -12.13 11.81
C LEU A 171 4.18 -12.94 10.51
N TYR A 172 5.36 -12.91 9.88
CA TYR A 172 5.66 -13.74 8.72
C TYR A 172 5.70 -15.25 9.08
N THR A 173 6.24 -15.60 10.23
CA THR A 173 6.30 -16.98 10.70
C THR A 173 4.94 -17.51 11.18
N SER A 174 4.07 -16.67 11.73
CA SER A 174 2.72 -17.03 12.16
C SER A 174 1.81 -17.37 10.98
N ASP A 175 1.78 -16.53 9.96
CA ASP A 175 0.95 -16.76 8.75
C ASP A 175 1.41 -18.01 7.96
N ALA A 176 2.71 -18.38 8.03
CA ALA A 176 3.25 -19.57 7.38
C ALA A 176 3.00 -20.88 8.18
N ALA A 177 2.59 -20.78 9.42
CA ALA A 177 2.30 -21.94 10.29
C ALA A 177 0.83 -22.36 10.27
N ASP A 178 -0.07 -21.53 9.78
CA ASP A 178 -1.51 -21.76 9.69
C ASP A 178 -1.97 -22.32 8.31
N GLU A 179 -1.04 -22.50 7.34
CA GLU A 179 -1.24 -23.21 6.07
C GLU A 179 -0.62 -24.61 6.08
#